data_b83f5e6db6ca10773cdb3cec87af957d
#
_entry.id   b83f5e6db6ca10773cdb3cec87af957d
#
_cell.length_a   1.000
_cell.length_b   1.000
_cell.length_c   1.000
_cell.angle_alpha   90.00
_cell.angle_beta   90.00
_cell.angle_gamma   90.00
#
_symmetry.space_group_name_H-M   'P 1'
#
loop_
_entity.id
_entity.type
_entity.pdbx_description
1 polymer ?
#
loop_
_entity_poly.entity_id
_entity_poly.type
_entity_poly.pdbx_seq_one_letter_code
_entity_poly.pdbx_strand_id
1 'polypeptide(L)'
;MDAQEIRALLGKSIFERAQKYRKRILQSSCTTNEDGVRHLTALVQGSGPDCYYTQVWLRENGSFVSASCDCPYNQNGDCTYCKHIGALLLQDAEKN
;
A
#
# COMPACT_ATOMS: atom_id res chain seq x y z
N MET A 1 -10.36 2.91 -3.05
CA MET A 1 -9.92 2.58 -4.43
C MET A 1 -10.33 1.16 -4.76
N ASP A 2 -10.77 0.94 -5.98
CA ASP A 2 -10.99 -0.42 -6.47
C ASP A 2 -9.72 -0.95 -7.16
N ALA A 3 -9.76 -2.22 -7.56
CA ALA A 3 -8.59 -2.87 -8.15
C ALA A 3 -8.12 -2.20 -9.45
N GLN A 4 -9.04 -1.69 -10.25
CA GLN A 4 -8.68 -1.02 -11.50
C GLN A 4 -7.97 0.31 -11.23
N GLU A 5 -8.43 1.05 -10.24
CA GLU A 5 -7.80 2.30 -9.83
C GLU A 5 -6.39 2.05 -9.28
N ILE A 6 -6.25 1.01 -8.47
CA ILE A 6 -4.95 0.62 -7.92
C ILE A 6 -4.00 0.24 -9.05
N ARG A 7 -4.46 -0.54 -10.01
CA ARG A 7 -3.64 -0.93 -11.15
C ARG A 7 -3.20 0.29 -11.96
N ALA A 8 -4.09 1.24 -12.18
CA ALA A 8 -3.76 2.47 -12.90
C ALA A 8 -2.71 3.29 -12.14
N LEU A 9 -2.80 3.33 -10.81
CA LEU A 9 -1.85 4.06 -9.97
C LEU A 9 -0.46 3.41 -9.99
N LEU A 10 -0.40 2.10 -9.84
CA LEU A 10 0.86 1.36 -9.70
C LEU A 10 1.53 1.01 -11.02
N GLY A 11 0.73 0.80 -12.07
CA GLY A 11 1.20 0.19 -13.30
C GLY A 11 1.13 -1.34 -13.21
N LYS A 12 1.09 -1.97 -14.38
CA LYS A 12 0.87 -3.42 -14.50
C LYS A 12 1.88 -4.25 -13.72
N SER A 13 3.18 -3.94 -13.86
CA SER A 13 4.25 -4.73 -13.25
C SER A 13 4.18 -4.72 -11.72
N ILE A 14 4.05 -3.52 -11.15
CA ILE A 14 3.96 -3.37 -9.70
C ILE A 14 2.66 -3.98 -9.18
N PHE A 15 1.57 -3.80 -9.92
CA PHE A 15 0.28 -4.36 -9.53
C PHE A 15 0.33 -5.89 -9.43
N GLU A 16 0.95 -6.55 -10.40
CA GLU A 16 1.09 -8.01 -10.38
C GLU A 16 1.90 -8.48 -9.18
N ARG A 17 2.98 -7.78 -8.86
CA ARG A 17 3.79 -8.08 -7.68
C ARG A 17 3.00 -7.85 -6.40
N ALA A 18 2.25 -6.76 -6.35
CA ALA A 18 1.45 -6.40 -5.18
C ALA A 18 0.43 -7.49 -4.85
N GLN A 19 -0.17 -8.11 -5.86
CA GLN A 19 -1.12 -9.20 -5.65
C GLN A 19 -0.49 -10.37 -4.88
N LYS A 20 0.77 -10.68 -5.17
CA LYS A 20 1.49 -11.74 -4.47
C LYS A 20 1.81 -11.35 -3.03
N TYR A 21 2.14 -10.08 -2.80
CA TYR A 21 2.53 -9.58 -1.49
C TYR A 21 1.35 -9.33 -0.56
N ARG A 22 0.12 -9.35 -1.10
CA ARG A 22 -1.10 -9.23 -0.31
C ARG A 22 -1.13 -10.24 0.84
N LYS A 23 -0.61 -11.45 0.60
CA LYS A 23 -0.56 -12.52 1.61
C LYS A 23 0.58 -12.36 2.61
N ARG A 24 1.48 -11.41 2.39
CA ARG A 24 2.65 -11.20 3.25
C ARG A 24 2.47 -10.07 4.25
N ILE A 25 1.27 -9.53 4.33
CA ILE A 25 0.95 -8.52 5.35
C ILE A 25 0.81 -9.23 6.69
N LEU A 26 1.67 -8.86 7.64
CA LEU A 26 1.72 -9.50 8.95
C LEU A 26 0.83 -8.82 9.98
N GLN A 27 0.81 -7.49 9.95
CA GLN A 27 -0.01 -6.68 10.83
C GLN A 27 -0.46 -5.46 10.06
N SER A 28 -1.69 -5.03 10.30
CA SER A 28 -2.19 -3.81 9.68
C SER A 28 -3.14 -3.10 10.61
N SER A 29 -3.25 -1.78 10.44
CA SER A 29 -4.20 -0.97 11.18
C SER A 29 -4.70 0.17 10.31
N CYS A 30 -5.82 0.75 10.72
CA CYS A 30 -6.41 1.90 10.03
C CYS A 30 -6.95 2.86 11.07
N THR A 31 -6.60 4.13 10.93
CA THR A 31 -7.16 5.21 11.74
C THR A 31 -7.70 6.28 10.80
N THR A 32 -8.65 7.06 11.27
CA THR A 32 -9.22 8.16 10.49
C THR A 32 -9.04 9.45 11.27
N ASN A 33 -8.51 10.49 10.62
CA ASN A 33 -8.34 11.78 11.28
C ASN A 33 -9.61 12.63 11.17
N GLU A 34 -9.54 13.84 11.72
CA GLU A 34 -10.69 14.76 11.76
C GLU A 34 -11.11 15.22 10.36
N ASP A 35 -10.19 15.23 9.41
CA ASP A 35 -10.46 15.64 8.03
C ASP A 35 -11.02 14.51 7.18
N GLY A 36 -11.24 13.34 7.77
CA GLY A 36 -11.75 12.19 7.03
C GLY A 36 -10.68 11.44 6.25
N VAL A 37 -9.40 11.75 6.47
CA VAL A 37 -8.30 11.02 5.83
C VAL A 37 -8.01 9.76 6.62
N ARG A 38 -8.05 8.62 5.96
CA ARG A 38 -7.72 7.33 6.57
C ARG A 38 -6.23 7.08 6.45
N HIS A 39 -5.62 6.69 7.54
CA HIS A 39 -4.20 6.33 7.60
C HIS A 39 -4.09 4.82 7.80
N LEU A 40 -3.66 4.13 6.77
CA LEU A 40 -3.44 2.70 6.77
C LEU A 40 -1.98 2.42 7.04
N THR A 41 -1.70 1.48 7.94
CA THR A 41 -0.33 1.07 8.22
C THR A 41 -0.24 -0.45 8.17
N ALA A 42 0.93 -0.96 7.80
CA ALA A 42 1.16 -2.40 7.77
C ALA A 42 2.63 -2.73 7.85
N LEU A 43 2.92 -3.89 8.44
CA LEU A 43 4.21 -4.54 8.28
C LEU A 43 4.05 -5.59 7.19
N VAL A 44 4.86 -5.49 6.14
CA VAL A 44 4.80 -6.40 5.00
C VAL A 44 6.13 -7.13 4.88
N GLN A 45 6.11 -8.45 4.88
CA GLN A 45 7.32 -9.23 4.72
C GLN A 45 7.82 -9.13 3.28
N GLY A 46 9.11 -8.82 3.13
CA GLY A 46 9.77 -8.77 1.82
C GLY A 46 10.12 -10.17 1.32
N SER A 47 10.87 -10.21 0.21
CA SER A 47 11.31 -11.47 -0.37
C SER A 47 12.41 -12.14 0.46
N GLY A 48 13.09 -11.38 1.31
CA GLY A 48 14.11 -11.89 2.23
C GLY A 48 13.59 -11.92 3.67
N PRO A 49 14.48 -11.83 4.66
CA PRO A 49 14.08 -11.90 6.07
C PRO A 49 13.49 -10.61 6.62
N ASP A 50 13.62 -9.50 5.90
CA ASP A 50 13.20 -8.20 6.39
C ASP A 50 11.71 -7.95 6.21
N CYS A 51 11.15 -7.20 7.16
CA CYS A 51 9.77 -6.67 7.06
C CYS A 51 9.85 -5.17 6.87
N TYR A 52 8.92 -4.61 6.11
CA TYR A 52 8.92 -3.19 5.79
C TYR A 52 7.67 -2.53 6.32
N TYR A 53 7.86 -1.35 6.92
CA TYR A 53 6.75 -0.55 7.42
C TYR A 53 6.18 0.26 6.27
N THR A 54 4.90 0.04 6.00
CA THR A 54 4.21 0.62 4.85
C THR A 54 3.06 1.47 5.33
N GLN A 55 2.91 2.66 4.76
CA GLN A 55 1.85 3.59 5.12
C GLN A 55 1.14 4.08 3.87
N VAL A 56 -0.17 4.23 3.96
CA VAL A 56 -1.01 4.78 2.90
C VAL A 56 -2.03 5.73 3.52
N TRP A 57 -2.25 6.86 2.87
CA TRP A 57 -3.28 7.84 3.26
C TRP A 57 -4.30 7.93 2.14
N LEU A 58 -5.58 7.72 2.48
CA LEU A 58 -6.70 7.77 1.55
C LEU A 58 -7.79 8.68 2.10
N ARG A 59 -8.51 9.37 1.22
CA ARG A 59 -9.71 10.09 1.62
C ARG A 59 -10.86 9.12 1.84
N GLU A 60 -11.93 9.60 2.50
CA GLU A 60 -13.11 8.77 2.76
C GLU A 60 -13.73 8.21 1.47
N ASN A 61 -13.69 8.99 0.39
CA ASN A 61 -14.21 8.53 -0.91
C ASN A 61 -13.29 7.53 -1.60
N GLY A 62 -12.18 7.16 -0.96
CA GLY A 62 -11.24 6.20 -1.52
C GLY A 62 -10.15 6.80 -2.38
N SER A 63 -10.14 8.13 -2.61
CA SER A 63 -9.11 8.72 -3.46
C SER A 63 -7.76 8.72 -2.74
N PHE A 64 -6.70 8.53 -3.51
CA PHE A 64 -5.33 8.44 -3.01
C PHE A 64 -4.81 9.81 -2.58
N VAL A 65 -4.18 9.87 -1.42
CA VAL A 65 -3.50 11.08 -0.94
C VAL A 65 -1.99 10.90 -1.01
N SER A 66 -1.46 9.89 -0.35
CA SER A 66 -0.03 9.73 -0.22
C SER A 66 0.30 8.32 0.26
N ALA A 67 1.55 7.91 0.10
CA ALA A 67 2.03 6.64 0.61
C ALA A 67 3.52 6.69 0.86
N SER A 68 4.01 5.83 1.75
CA SER A 68 5.43 5.65 1.99
C SER A 68 5.71 4.21 2.40
N CYS A 69 6.95 3.78 2.14
CA CYS A 69 7.42 2.47 2.54
C CYS A 69 8.92 2.57 2.79
N ASP A 70 9.41 1.90 3.81
CA ASP A 70 10.84 1.96 4.14
C ASP A 70 11.68 0.91 3.38
N CYS A 71 11.10 0.25 2.38
CA CYS A 71 11.86 -0.70 1.56
C CYS A 71 12.88 0.04 0.68
N PRO A 72 13.97 -0.64 0.28
CA PRO A 72 15.02 0.01 -0.54
C PRO A 72 14.49 0.61 -1.84
N TYR A 73 13.53 -0.03 -2.47
CA TYR A 73 12.95 0.44 -3.71
C TYR A 73 12.28 1.80 -3.56
N ASN A 74 11.54 1.99 -2.48
CA ASN A 74 10.82 3.25 -2.23
C ASN A 74 11.78 4.35 -1.74
N GLN A 75 12.79 3.98 -0.94
CA GLN A 75 13.75 4.94 -0.40
C GLN A 75 14.64 5.56 -1.45
N ASN A 76 14.86 4.89 -2.58
CA ASN A 76 15.71 5.40 -3.64
C ASN A 76 15.07 6.54 -4.43
N GLY A 77 13.81 6.85 -4.19
CA GLY A 77 13.17 8.02 -4.76
C GLY A 77 12.79 7.93 -6.22
N ASP A 78 13.14 6.87 -6.90
CA ASP A 78 12.89 6.71 -8.32
C ASP A 78 11.48 6.28 -8.63
N CYS A 79 10.79 5.74 -7.64
CA CYS A 79 9.43 5.30 -7.82
C CYS A 79 8.64 5.59 -6.57
N THR A 80 7.51 6.16 -6.77
CA THR A 80 6.65 6.57 -5.68
C THR A 80 5.92 5.39 -5.04
N TYR A 81 5.69 4.31 -5.79
CA TYR A 81 4.87 3.20 -5.33
C TYR A 81 5.59 1.88 -5.51
N CYS A 82 5.68 1.12 -4.44
CA CYS A 82 6.28 -0.20 -4.48
C CYS A 82 5.21 -1.28 -4.30
N LYS A 83 5.61 -2.54 -4.46
CA LYS A 83 4.70 -3.68 -4.29
C LYS A 83 4.08 -3.76 -2.90
N HIS A 84 4.79 -3.29 -1.86
CA HIS A 84 4.28 -3.32 -0.49
C HIS A 84 3.13 -2.32 -0.31
N ILE A 85 3.27 -1.13 -0.87
CA ILE A 85 2.20 -0.13 -0.89
C ILE A 85 0.99 -0.70 -1.64
N GLY A 86 1.24 -1.33 -2.79
CA GLY A 86 0.19 -1.96 -3.57
C GLY A 86 -0.55 -3.05 -2.81
N ALA A 87 0.20 -3.86 -2.05
CA ALA A 87 -0.40 -4.92 -1.24
C ALA A 87 -1.36 -4.35 -0.20
N LEU A 88 -0.97 -3.26 0.46
CA LEU A 88 -1.82 -2.61 1.47
C LEU A 88 -3.08 -2.00 0.83
N LEU A 89 -2.93 -1.37 -0.33
CA LEU A 89 -4.08 -0.85 -1.08
C LEU A 89 -5.06 -1.96 -1.46
N LEU A 90 -4.54 -3.09 -1.93
CA LEU A 90 -5.38 -4.24 -2.31
C LEU A 90 -6.11 -4.83 -1.10
N GLN A 91 -5.44 -4.90 0.06
CA GLN A 91 -6.08 -5.37 1.28
C GLN A 91 -7.25 -4.48 1.66
N ASP A 92 -7.06 -3.17 1.58
CA ASP A 92 -8.12 -2.22 1.90
C ASP A 92 -9.30 -2.35 0.93
N ALA A 93 -9.01 -2.51 -0.35
CA ALA A 93 -10.04 -2.66 -1.38
C ALA A 93 -10.91 -3.90 -1.15
N GLU A 94 -10.31 -4.98 -0.67
CA GLU A 94 -11.03 -6.22 -0.39
C GLU A 94 -11.98 -6.11 0.79
N LYS A 95 -11.72 -5.19 1.72
CA LYS A 95 -12.55 -5.00 2.91
C LYS A 95 -13.78 -4.14 2.65
N ASN A 96 -13.80 -3.45 1.53
CA ASN A 96 -14.90 -2.53 1.20
C ASN A 96 -15.84 -3.17 0.16
#